data_9c76370302486d4f95dddb11ea22b37d
#
_entry.id   9c76370302486d4f95dddb11ea22b37d
#
_cell.length_a   1.000
_cell.length_b   1.000
_cell.length_c   1.000
_cell.angle_alpha   90.00
_cell.angle_beta   90.00
_cell.angle_gamma   90.00
#
_symmetry.space_group_name_H-M   'P 1'
#
loop_
_entity.id
_entity.type
_entity.pdbx_description
1 polymer ?
#
loop_
_entity_poly.entity_id
_entity_poly.type
_entity_poly.pdbx_seq_one_letter_code
_entity_poly.pdbx_strand_id
1 'polypeptide(L)'
;MALYYCNHKLYSKWILCSLLLFINLSAHSSPSKIETIQWVDLIPQADLDALLNPPQAIANIPDGAPEDVLGDSLAESVQRAIGASQAPLSPEEQAYYSALESTNIKAEYNQKNVRIPGFIVPVEYDEKQVITAFFLVPYFGACIHVPPPPPNQIIYVKYPKGLTLEALYDPFWVEGLLQTEIIENELAVSAYALAAEAVKPYTKYQK
;
A
#
# COMPACT_ATOMS: atom_id res chain seq x y z
N MET A 1 -43.40 -69.21 -31.48
CA MET A 1 -43.24 -67.82 -32.00
C MET A 1 -43.55 -66.87 -30.83
N ALA A 2 -42.54 -66.51 -30.13
CA ALA A 2 -42.67 -65.85 -28.78
C ALA A 2 -42.10 -64.46 -28.85
N LEU A 3 -42.90 -63.48 -28.43
CA LEU A 3 -42.62 -62.38 -27.51
C LEU A 3 -41.26 -61.62 -27.60
N TYR A 4 -41.34 -60.37 -28.05
CA TYR A 4 -40.50 -59.28 -27.59
C TYR A 4 -41.40 -58.03 -27.37
N TYR A 5 -41.94 -57.95 -26.17
CA TYR A 5 -42.50 -56.69 -25.63
C TYR A 5 -41.67 -56.31 -24.45
N CYS A 6 -40.63 -55.44 -24.69
CA CYS A 6 -39.78 -54.97 -23.61
C CYS A 6 -39.90 -53.46 -23.47
N ASN A 7 -40.58 -53.13 -22.40
CA ASN A 7 -40.44 -52.00 -21.47
C ASN A 7 -39.72 -50.74 -21.95
N HIS A 8 -40.44 -49.84 -22.58
CA HIS A 8 -40.02 -48.48 -22.87
C HIS A 8 -40.45 -47.43 -21.84
N LYS A 9 -40.98 -47.82 -20.70
CA LYS A 9 -41.58 -46.89 -19.70
C LYS A 9 -40.68 -46.55 -18.46
N LEU A 10 -39.49 -47.14 -18.31
CA LEU A 10 -38.66 -46.91 -17.14
C LEU A 10 -37.54 -45.89 -17.36
N TYR A 11 -37.17 -45.59 -18.56
CA TYR A 11 -36.08 -44.64 -18.83
C TYR A 11 -36.49 -43.14 -18.85
N SER A 12 -37.80 -42.88 -18.98
CA SER A 12 -38.31 -41.50 -19.08
C SER A 12 -38.34 -40.76 -17.74
N LYS A 13 -38.30 -41.45 -16.58
CA LYS A 13 -38.36 -40.81 -15.28
C LYS A 13 -37.02 -40.46 -14.69
N TRP A 14 -35.94 -41.01 -15.19
CA TRP A 14 -34.58 -40.73 -14.71
C TRP A 14 -33.91 -39.57 -15.42
N ILE A 15 -34.35 -39.23 -16.64
CA ILE A 15 -33.80 -38.10 -17.41
C ILE A 15 -34.36 -36.75 -16.94
N LEU A 16 -35.57 -36.75 -16.34
CA LEU A 16 -36.16 -35.49 -15.81
C LEU A 16 -35.58 -35.05 -14.46
N CYS A 17 -34.90 -35.93 -13.73
CA CYS A 17 -34.35 -35.62 -12.42
C CYS A 17 -32.93 -35.08 -12.48
N SER A 18 -32.21 -35.24 -13.58
CA SER A 18 -30.83 -34.74 -13.77
C SER A 18 -30.74 -33.34 -14.36
N LEU A 19 -31.87 -32.75 -14.80
CA LEU A 19 -31.89 -31.42 -15.43
C LEU A 19 -32.21 -30.27 -14.46
N LEU A 20 -32.41 -30.53 -13.16
CA LEU A 20 -32.80 -29.53 -12.17
C LEU A 20 -31.70 -29.18 -11.16
N LEU A 21 -30.46 -29.62 -11.37
CA LEU A 21 -29.34 -29.35 -10.43
C LEU A 21 -28.27 -28.37 -10.94
N PHE A 22 -28.54 -27.62 -12.03
CA PHE A 22 -27.78 -26.42 -12.33
C PHE A 22 -28.47 -25.20 -11.68
N ILE A 23 -28.56 -25.20 -10.36
CA ILE A 23 -28.75 -23.96 -9.62
C ILE A 23 -27.45 -23.18 -9.81
N ASN A 24 -27.49 -22.22 -10.72
CA ASN A 24 -26.48 -21.19 -10.84
C ASN A 24 -26.38 -20.52 -9.45
N LEU A 25 -25.39 -20.93 -8.67
CA LEU A 25 -24.94 -20.21 -7.51
C LEU A 25 -24.24 -18.96 -8.02
N SER A 26 -25.03 -17.98 -8.46
CA SER A 26 -24.54 -16.64 -8.70
C SER A 26 -24.07 -16.13 -7.34
N ALA A 27 -22.78 -16.27 -7.07
CA ALA A 27 -22.14 -15.61 -5.95
C ALA A 27 -22.37 -14.10 -6.14
N HIS A 28 -23.41 -13.57 -5.49
CA HIS A 28 -23.57 -12.14 -5.31
C HIS A 28 -22.40 -11.72 -4.42
N SER A 29 -21.30 -11.29 -5.06
CA SER A 29 -20.27 -10.51 -4.40
C SER A 29 -20.97 -9.23 -3.95
N SER A 30 -21.32 -9.14 -2.68
CA SER A 30 -21.71 -7.88 -2.07
C SER A 30 -20.60 -6.89 -2.32
N PRO A 31 -20.90 -5.64 -2.73
CA PRO A 31 -19.86 -4.63 -2.89
C PRO A 31 -19.13 -4.53 -1.55
N SER A 32 -17.85 -4.88 -1.55
CA SER A 32 -17.03 -4.82 -0.34
C SER A 32 -16.96 -3.35 0.10
N LYS A 33 -17.35 -3.09 1.34
CA LYS A 33 -17.33 -1.75 1.92
C LYS A 33 -15.91 -1.20 1.83
N ILE A 34 -15.73 -0.06 1.18
CA ILE A 34 -14.45 0.64 1.12
C ILE A 34 -14.21 1.30 2.48
N GLU A 35 -13.09 0.99 3.10
CA GLU A 35 -12.65 1.56 4.37
C GLU A 35 -11.72 2.74 4.10
N THR A 36 -12.02 3.91 4.67
CA THR A 36 -11.08 5.05 4.61
C THR A 36 -10.08 4.91 5.73
N ILE A 37 -8.80 4.83 5.35
CA ILE A 37 -7.68 4.67 6.29
C ILE A 37 -6.75 5.87 6.22
N GLN A 38 -5.94 6.03 7.27
CA GLN A 38 -4.88 7.03 7.36
C GLN A 38 -3.52 6.33 7.31
N TRP A 39 -2.48 7.05 7.00
CA TRP A 39 -1.11 6.52 6.94
C TRP A 39 -0.66 5.90 8.26
N VAL A 40 -1.02 6.52 9.39
CA VAL A 40 -0.72 5.98 10.73
C VAL A 40 -1.35 4.62 11.00
N ASP A 41 -2.47 4.31 10.34
CA ASP A 41 -3.15 3.02 10.48
C ASP A 41 -2.33 1.86 9.90
N LEU A 42 -1.39 2.14 9.01
CA LEU A 42 -0.51 1.15 8.37
C LEU A 42 0.76 0.86 9.17
N ILE A 43 1.10 1.69 10.16
CA ILE A 43 2.30 1.51 10.99
C ILE A 43 2.01 0.57 12.15
N PRO A 44 2.76 -0.53 12.35
CA PRO A 44 2.70 -1.32 13.57
C PRO A 44 3.02 -0.48 14.80
N GLN A 45 2.36 -0.77 15.93
CA GLN A 45 2.46 0.05 17.14
C GLN A 45 3.91 0.23 17.64
N ALA A 46 4.72 -0.83 17.57
CA ALA A 46 6.12 -0.75 18.01
C ALA A 46 6.95 0.23 17.15
N ASP A 47 6.73 0.23 15.82
CA ASP A 47 7.42 1.14 14.92
C ASP A 47 6.92 2.58 15.13
N LEU A 48 5.61 2.76 15.33
CA LEU A 48 5.03 4.07 15.64
C LEU A 48 5.59 4.64 16.94
N ASP A 49 5.64 3.84 18.00
CA ASP A 49 6.19 4.27 19.29
C ASP A 49 7.67 4.67 19.16
N ALA A 50 8.46 3.93 18.37
CA ALA A 50 9.85 4.27 18.11
C ALA A 50 10.00 5.57 17.32
N LEU A 51 9.17 5.79 16.27
CA LEU A 51 9.22 7.00 15.45
C LEU A 51 8.75 8.26 16.21
N LEU A 52 7.82 8.11 17.16
CA LEU A 52 7.36 9.21 18.00
C LEU A 52 8.37 9.60 19.10
N ASN A 53 9.38 8.79 19.35
CA ASN A 53 10.43 9.03 20.34
C ASN A 53 11.82 9.10 19.67
N PRO A 54 12.07 10.12 18.80
CA PRO A 54 13.34 10.25 18.12
C PRO A 54 14.48 10.50 19.11
N PRO A 55 15.71 10.03 18.83
CA PRO A 55 16.89 10.35 19.60
C PRO A 55 17.07 11.86 19.79
N GLN A 56 17.64 12.28 20.93
CA GLN A 56 17.79 13.71 21.24
C GLN A 56 18.54 14.51 20.16
N ALA A 57 19.49 13.88 19.48
CA ALA A 57 20.23 14.50 18.38
C ALA A 57 19.30 14.92 17.21
N ILE A 58 18.25 14.15 16.97
CA ILE A 58 17.23 14.42 15.94
C ILE A 58 16.14 15.36 16.49
N ALA A 59 15.69 15.11 17.72
CA ALA A 59 14.66 15.90 18.38
C ALA A 59 15.05 17.37 18.57
N ASN A 60 16.36 17.67 18.61
CA ASN A 60 16.88 19.02 18.78
C ASN A 60 17.06 19.79 17.47
N ILE A 61 16.75 19.21 16.32
CA ILE A 61 16.77 19.92 15.04
C ILE A 61 15.57 20.89 15.01
N PRO A 62 15.77 22.21 14.83
CA PRO A 62 14.67 23.18 14.83
C PRO A 62 13.70 22.92 13.69
N ASP A 63 12.39 23.03 13.97
CA ASP A 63 11.36 23.03 12.93
C ASP A 63 11.64 24.15 11.92
N GLY A 64 11.63 23.81 10.61
CA GLY A 64 11.90 24.76 9.53
C GLY A 64 13.36 25.06 9.28
N ALA A 65 14.29 24.25 9.80
CA ALA A 65 15.68 24.28 9.35
C ALA A 65 15.73 24.10 7.82
N PRO A 66 16.59 24.85 7.10
CA PRO A 66 16.75 24.68 5.64
C PRO A 66 17.02 23.22 5.31
N GLU A 67 16.45 22.74 4.20
CA GLU A 67 16.56 21.33 3.76
C GLU A 67 18.02 20.89 3.63
N ASP A 68 18.91 21.80 3.19
CA ASP A 68 20.35 21.57 3.09
C ASP A 68 21.00 21.29 4.46
N VAL A 69 20.52 21.95 5.52
CA VAL A 69 21.01 21.73 6.90
C VAL A 69 20.46 20.44 7.48
N LEU A 70 19.24 20.05 7.12
CA LEU A 70 18.63 18.78 7.51
C LEU A 70 19.33 17.61 6.81
N GLY A 71 19.58 17.70 5.50
CA GLY A 71 20.25 16.67 4.72
C GLY A 71 21.68 16.41 5.21
N ASP A 72 22.47 17.47 5.32
CA ASP A 72 23.87 17.40 5.76
C ASP A 72 23.98 17.08 7.26
N SER A 73 23.14 17.68 8.11
CA SER A 73 23.21 17.44 9.56
C SER A 73 22.68 16.08 9.97
N LEU A 74 21.68 15.52 9.29
CA LEU A 74 21.24 14.14 9.51
C LEU A 74 22.28 13.14 8.99
N ALA A 75 22.76 13.29 7.76
CA ALA A 75 23.83 12.46 7.23
C ALA A 75 25.12 12.56 8.07
N GLU A 76 25.54 13.76 8.45
CA GLU A 76 26.68 13.96 9.36
C GLU A 76 26.41 13.53 10.79
N SER A 77 25.17 13.65 11.30
CA SER A 77 24.83 13.20 12.64
C SER A 77 24.73 11.67 12.71
N VAL A 78 24.20 11.04 11.66
CA VAL A 78 24.22 9.59 11.47
C VAL A 78 25.66 9.11 11.24
N GLN A 79 26.44 9.81 10.41
CA GLN A 79 27.85 9.47 10.17
C GLN A 79 28.71 9.72 11.41
N ARG A 80 28.45 10.75 12.21
CA ARG A 80 29.10 11.01 13.51
C ARG A 80 28.63 10.04 14.57
N ALA A 81 27.34 9.69 14.62
CA ALA A 81 26.84 8.63 15.51
C ALA A 81 27.45 7.28 15.18
N ILE A 82 27.60 6.96 13.89
CA ILE A 82 28.26 5.74 13.42
C ILE A 82 29.79 5.82 13.59
N GLY A 83 30.41 6.99 13.38
CA GLY A 83 31.85 7.15 13.35
C GLY A 83 32.52 7.66 14.63
N ALA A 84 31.82 8.38 15.49
CA ALA A 84 32.36 9.02 16.70
C ALA A 84 32.04 8.26 18.01
N SER A 85 31.10 7.34 17.98
CA SER A 85 30.80 6.47 19.10
C SER A 85 31.24 5.05 18.77
N GLN A 86 32.35 4.62 19.31
CA GLN A 86 32.62 3.19 19.51
C GLN A 86 31.66 2.58 20.59
N ALA A 87 30.71 3.39 21.07
CA ALA A 87 29.64 2.94 21.96
C ALA A 87 28.49 2.36 21.09
N PRO A 88 27.97 1.19 21.40
CA PRO A 88 26.80 0.65 20.76
C PRO A 88 25.62 1.64 20.93
N LEU A 89 24.77 1.77 19.89
CA LEU A 89 23.52 2.55 19.96
C LEU A 89 22.70 2.12 21.19
N SER A 90 22.07 3.08 21.85
CA SER A 90 21.11 2.77 22.90
C SER A 90 19.95 1.93 22.32
N PRO A 91 19.23 1.16 23.13
CA PRO A 91 18.06 0.41 22.66
C PRO A 91 17.02 1.30 21.97
N GLU A 92 16.83 2.55 22.45
CA GLU A 92 15.92 3.52 21.89
C GLU A 92 16.39 4.04 20.50
N GLU A 93 17.68 4.34 20.36
CA GLU A 93 18.28 4.73 19.08
C GLU A 93 18.18 3.59 18.06
N GLN A 94 18.47 2.37 18.48
CA GLN A 94 18.36 1.20 17.64
C GLN A 94 16.91 0.97 17.18
N ALA A 95 15.92 1.10 18.07
CA ALA A 95 14.51 0.97 17.74
C ALA A 95 14.07 2.03 16.73
N TYR A 96 14.48 3.29 16.91
CA TYR A 96 14.18 4.40 16.01
C TYR A 96 14.72 4.16 14.59
N TYR A 97 16.02 3.84 14.46
CA TYR A 97 16.63 3.59 13.16
C TYR A 97 16.04 2.33 12.48
N SER A 98 15.73 1.29 13.26
CA SER A 98 15.05 0.11 12.73
C SER A 98 13.66 0.42 12.22
N ALA A 99 12.93 1.34 12.88
CA ALA A 99 11.61 1.76 12.44
C ALA A 99 11.63 2.59 11.15
N LEU A 100 12.70 3.35 10.89
CA LEU A 100 12.88 4.09 9.62
C LEU A 100 13.08 3.17 8.41
N GLU A 101 13.54 1.94 8.62
CA GLU A 101 13.76 0.94 7.56
C GLU A 101 12.73 -0.19 7.62
N SER A 102 11.70 -0.03 8.43
CA SER A 102 10.76 -1.11 8.76
C SER A 102 9.90 -1.51 7.56
N THR A 103 9.93 -2.81 7.26
CA THR A 103 8.98 -3.48 6.36
C THR A 103 7.85 -4.18 7.12
N ASN A 104 7.75 -3.98 8.43
CA ASN A 104 6.69 -4.55 9.25
C ASN A 104 5.33 -4.03 8.78
N ILE A 105 4.33 -4.90 8.76
CA ILE A 105 2.99 -4.60 8.24
C ILE A 105 1.91 -4.87 9.29
N LYS A 106 0.74 -4.30 9.07
CA LYS A 106 -0.48 -4.65 9.77
C LYS A 106 -1.29 -5.63 8.90
N ALA A 107 -1.23 -6.92 9.27
CA ALA A 107 -1.82 -8.01 8.50
C ALA A 107 -3.34 -7.89 8.32
N GLU A 108 -4.03 -7.17 9.22
CA GLU A 108 -5.47 -6.90 9.13
C GLU A 108 -5.89 -6.11 7.90
N TYR A 109 -4.95 -5.41 7.25
CA TYR A 109 -5.20 -4.66 6.00
C TYR A 109 -4.99 -5.50 4.74
N ASN A 110 -4.48 -6.72 4.87
CA ASN A 110 -4.31 -7.60 3.70
C ASN A 110 -5.67 -7.97 3.10
N GLN A 111 -5.79 -7.82 1.78
CA GLN A 111 -7.01 -8.08 1.01
C GLN A 111 -8.21 -7.21 1.45
N LYS A 112 -7.94 -6.00 1.95
CA LYS A 112 -8.98 -5.01 2.26
C LYS A 112 -9.16 -4.02 1.11
N ASN A 113 -10.43 -3.68 0.83
CA ASN A 113 -10.72 -2.53 -0.04
C ASN A 113 -10.65 -1.25 0.79
N VAL A 114 -9.66 -0.44 0.44
CA VAL A 114 -9.34 0.77 1.19
C VAL A 114 -9.40 2.01 0.30
N ARG A 115 -9.52 3.16 0.96
CA ARG A 115 -9.35 4.48 0.40
C ARG A 115 -8.34 5.23 1.25
N ILE A 116 -7.27 5.70 0.64
CA ILE A 116 -6.20 6.42 1.33
C ILE A 116 -5.79 7.67 0.54
N PRO A 117 -5.51 8.81 1.20
CA PRO A 117 -5.01 9.99 0.52
C PRO A 117 -3.50 9.98 0.44
N GLY A 118 -2.91 10.53 -0.63
CA GLY A 118 -1.46 10.65 -0.74
C GLY A 118 -1.01 11.37 -1.99
N PHE A 119 0.31 11.45 -2.13
CA PHE A 119 0.98 12.05 -3.28
C PHE A 119 1.54 10.96 -4.19
N ILE A 120 1.52 11.23 -5.48
CA ILE A 120 1.89 10.25 -6.50
C ILE A 120 3.33 10.49 -6.94
N VAL A 121 4.14 9.43 -6.86
CA VAL A 121 5.50 9.36 -7.43
C VAL A 121 5.48 8.35 -8.56
N PRO A 122 5.47 8.78 -9.83
CA PRO A 122 5.36 7.88 -10.97
C PRO A 122 6.55 6.90 -11.04
N VAL A 123 6.25 5.64 -11.40
CA VAL A 123 7.25 4.56 -11.52
C VAL A 123 7.23 3.94 -12.92
N GLU A 124 6.05 3.62 -13.45
CA GLU A 124 5.91 2.98 -14.75
C GLU A 124 4.97 3.78 -15.65
N TYR A 125 5.29 3.77 -16.94
CA TYR A 125 4.52 4.45 -17.99
C TYR A 125 4.21 3.47 -19.14
N ASP A 126 3.09 3.67 -19.79
CA ASP A 126 2.78 3.00 -21.05
C ASP A 126 3.50 3.66 -22.24
N GLU A 127 3.29 3.11 -23.45
CA GLU A 127 3.85 3.65 -24.70
C GLU A 127 3.43 5.09 -25.02
N LYS A 128 2.31 5.57 -24.39
CA LYS A 128 1.76 6.92 -24.57
C LYS A 128 2.16 7.88 -23.44
N GLN A 129 3.12 7.47 -22.59
CA GLN A 129 3.57 8.23 -21.42
C GLN A 129 2.46 8.45 -20.38
N VAL A 130 1.50 7.53 -20.29
CA VAL A 130 0.48 7.50 -19.26
C VAL A 130 0.98 6.66 -18.09
N ILE A 131 0.85 7.16 -16.86
CA ILE A 131 1.32 6.47 -15.66
C ILE A 131 0.45 5.25 -15.38
N THR A 132 1.06 4.07 -15.33
CA THR A 132 0.38 2.78 -15.08
C THR A 132 0.74 2.18 -13.74
N ALA A 133 1.88 2.59 -13.14
CA ALA A 133 2.22 2.28 -11.76
C ALA A 133 2.95 3.46 -11.11
N PHE A 134 2.76 3.60 -9.79
CA PHE A 134 3.35 4.69 -9.02
C PHE A 134 3.50 4.30 -7.55
N PHE A 135 4.38 4.98 -6.82
CA PHE A 135 4.33 4.98 -5.37
C PHE A 135 3.34 6.03 -4.88
N LEU A 136 2.54 5.66 -3.91
CA LEU A 136 1.73 6.58 -3.12
C LEU A 136 2.46 6.82 -1.80
N VAL A 137 2.62 8.09 -1.41
CA VAL A 137 3.38 8.52 -0.23
C VAL A 137 2.60 9.55 0.58
N PRO A 138 2.86 9.68 1.92
CA PRO A 138 2.05 10.51 2.81
C PRO A 138 2.20 12.02 2.61
N TYR A 139 3.32 12.48 2.08
CA TYR A 139 3.61 13.90 1.88
C TYR A 139 4.37 14.14 0.57
N PHE A 140 4.25 15.35 0.05
CA PHE A 140 4.96 15.76 -1.17
C PHE A 140 6.48 15.74 -0.95
N GLY A 141 7.20 15.19 -1.92
CA GLY A 141 8.65 15.11 -1.86
C GLY A 141 9.22 13.96 -1.01
N ALA A 142 8.37 13.08 -0.48
CA ALA A 142 8.77 11.98 0.39
C ALA A 142 9.92 11.10 -0.17
N CYS A 143 10.01 10.94 -1.50
CA CYS A 143 11.05 10.12 -2.12
C CYS A 143 12.36 10.88 -2.44
N ILE A 144 12.38 12.21 -2.28
CA ILE A 144 13.54 13.05 -2.59
C ILE A 144 14.07 13.80 -1.37
N HIS A 145 13.35 13.82 -0.26
CA HIS A 145 13.76 14.41 1.00
C HIS A 145 14.36 13.36 1.93
N VAL A 146 15.30 13.76 2.75
CA VAL A 146 15.98 12.89 3.72
C VAL A 146 15.47 13.21 5.12
N PRO A 147 15.05 12.21 5.92
CA PRO A 147 14.96 10.79 5.58
C PRO A 147 13.71 10.48 4.74
N PRO A 148 13.78 9.49 3.84
CA PRO A 148 12.59 9.01 3.15
C PRO A 148 11.64 8.34 4.15
N PRO A 149 10.32 8.24 3.85
CA PRO A 149 9.41 7.50 4.69
C PRO A 149 9.81 6.02 4.76
N PRO A 150 9.56 5.35 5.90
CA PRO A 150 9.84 3.92 6.01
C PRO A 150 9.02 3.12 5.00
N PRO A 151 9.48 1.93 4.59
CA PRO A 151 8.78 1.08 3.61
C PRO A 151 7.30 0.82 3.91
N ASN A 152 6.92 0.76 5.19
CA ASN A 152 5.51 0.60 5.60
C ASN A 152 4.69 1.90 5.51
N GLN A 153 5.29 2.99 5.05
CA GLN A 153 4.66 4.25 4.69
C GLN A 153 4.79 4.58 3.20
N ILE A 154 5.08 3.56 2.38
CA ILE A 154 5.10 3.62 0.92
C ILE A 154 4.18 2.51 0.41
N ILE A 155 3.28 2.84 -0.52
CA ILE A 155 2.40 1.87 -1.17
C ILE A 155 2.72 1.85 -2.66
N TYR A 156 3.08 0.68 -3.19
CA TYR A 156 3.20 0.49 -4.64
C TYR A 156 1.81 0.29 -5.25
N VAL A 157 1.42 1.19 -6.14
CA VAL A 157 0.08 1.20 -6.74
C VAL A 157 0.14 0.78 -8.20
N LYS A 158 -0.63 -0.24 -8.58
CA LYS A 158 -0.90 -0.61 -9.98
C LYS A 158 -2.22 0.01 -10.42
N TYR A 159 -2.17 0.79 -11.52
CA TYR A 159 -3.36 1.42 -12.09
C TYR A 159 -3.38 1.29 -13.62
N PRO A 160 -3.74 0.10 -14.17
CA PRO A 160 -3.70 -0.18 -15.61
C PRO A 160 -4.60 0.72 -16.47
N LYS A 161 -5.59 1.39 -15.85
CA LYS A 161 -6.45 2.37 -16.55
C LYS A 161 -5.67 3.60 -17.01
N GLY A 162 -4.52 3.83 -16.40
CA GLY A 162 -3.65 4.95 -16.68
C GLY A 162 -4.07 6.25 -16.02
N LEU A 163 -3.08 7.06 -15.67
CA LEU A 163 -3.25 8.36 -15.04
C LEU A 163 -2.36 9.39 -15.73
N THR A 164 -2.92 10.56 -16.03
CA THR A 164 -2.17 11.74 -16.43
C THR A 164 -2.22 12.74 -15.28
N LEU A 165 -1.06 13.22 -14.84
CA LEU A 165 -0.96 14.23 -13.78
C LEU A 165 -0.73 15.60 -14.41
N GLU A 166 -1.45 16.60 -13.92
CA GLU A 166 -1.19 18.01 -14.25
C GLU A 166 -0.05 18.57 -13.40
N ALA A 167 0.04 18.12 -12.14
CA ALA A 167 1.09 18.51 -11.21
C ALA A 167 1.38 17.39 -10.20
N LEU A 168 2.67 17.22 -9.85
CA LEU A 168 3.12 16.18 -8.90
C LEU A 168 2.81 16.55 -7.43
N TYR A 169 2.60 17.84 -7.15
CA TYR A 169 2.33 18.34 -5.80
C TYR A 169 0.85 18.25 -5.39
N ASP A 170 -0.03 17.82 -6.29
CA ASP A 170 -1.43 17.63 -5.97
C ASP A 170 -1.65 16.28 -5.28
N PRO A 171 -2.35 16.26 -4.13
CA PRO A 171 -2.71 15.01 -3.47
C PRO A 171 -3.92 14.35 -4.13
N PHE A 172 -3.99 13.03 -4.02
CA PHE A 172 -5.06 12.20 -4.58
C PHE A 172 -5.65 11.26 -3.54
N TRP A 173 -6.92 10.93 -3.69
CA TRP A 173 -7.53 9.76 -3.12
C TRP A 173 -7.27 8.56 -4.03
N VAL A 174 -6.74 7.49 -3.47
CA VAL A 174 -6.57 6.21 -4.15
C VAL A 174 -7.45 5.17 -3.49
N GLU A 175 -8.28 4.48 -4.28
CA GLU A 175 -9.23 3.46 -3.85
C GLU A 175 -8.86 2.13 -4.52
N GLY A 176 -8.80 1.04 -3.77
CA GLY A 176 -8.51 -0.27 -4.32
C GLY A 176 -8.24 -1.35 -3.29
N LEU A 177 -7.84 -2.52 -3.75
CA LEU A 177 -7.51 -3.66 -2.93
C LEU A 177 -6.08 -3.55 -2.41
N LEU A 178 -5.92 -3.39 -1.09
CA LEU A 178 -4.62 -3.34 -0.43
C LEU A 178 -4.11 -4.76 -0.13
N GLN A 179 -2.83 -4.96 -0.34
CA GLN A 179 -2.11 -6.22 -0.14
C GLN A 179 -0.85 -5.95 0.68
N THR A 180 -0.53 -6.89 1.58
CA THR A 180 0.72 -6.88 2.33
C THR A 180 1.79 -7.61 1.51
N GLU A 181 2.39 -6.90 0.58
CA GLU A 181 3.38 -7.40 -0.35
C GLU A 181 4.55 -6.44 -0.42
N ILE A 182 5.77 -6.95 -0.24
CA ILE A 182 6.98 -6.15 -0.38
C ILE A 182 7.32 -6.03 -1.86
N ILE A 183 7.38 -4.79 -2.34
CA ILE A 183 7.83 -4.46 -3.70
C ILE A 183 9.11 -3.64 -3.58
N GLU A 184 10.14 -4.09 -4.26
CA GLU A 184 11.44 -3.45 -4.32
C GLU A 184 11.75 -3.03 -5.76
N ASN A 185 12.14 -1.78 -5.96
CA ASN A 185 12.66 -1.28 -7.22
C ASN A 185 13.80 -0.26 -7.00
N GLU A 186 14.29 0.34 -8.08
CA GLU A 186 15.42 1.28 -8.03
C GLU A 186 15.15 2.56 -7.24
N LEU A 187 13.87 2.94 -7.04
CA LEU A 187 13.48 4.18 -6.37
C LEU A 187 13.21 3.99 -4.89
N ALA A 188 12.54 2.89 -4.50
CA ALA A 188 12.17 2.64 -3.12
C ALA A 188 11.77 1.18 -2.87
N VAL A 189 11.68 0.83 -1.58
CA VAL A 189 11.03 -0.38 -1.08
C VAL A 189 9.69 0.02 -0.50
N SER A 190 8.61 -0.72 -0.84
CA SER A 190 7.29 -0.58 -0.22
C SER A 190 6.88 -1.88 0.46
N ALA A 191 6.25 -1.79 1.64
CA ALA A 191 5.73 -2.95 2.36
C ALA A 191 4.27 -3.29 2.01
N TYR A 192 3.62 -2.42 1.24
CA TYR A 192 2.25 -2.57 0.78
C TYR A 192 2.15 -2.40 -0.73
N ALA A 193 1.26 -3.16 -1.35
CA ALA A 193 0.84 -2.98 -2.73
C ALA A 193 -0.66 -2.70 -2.79
N LEU A 194 -1.11 -1.92 -3.79
CA LEU A 194 -2.52 -1.60 -3.98
C LEU A 194 -2.91 -1.76 -5.46
N ALA A 195 -3.87 -2.65 -5.73
CA ALA A 195 -4.50 -2.74 -7.03
C ALA A 195 -5.61 -1.67 -7.11
N ALA A 196 -5.30 -0.53 -7.72
CA ALA A 196 -6.19 0.61 -7.71
C ALA A 196 -7.37 0.45 -8.68
N GLU A 197 -8.56 0.72 -8.18
CA GLU A 197 -9.81 0.79 -8.95
C GLU A 197 -10.14 2.23 -9.37
N ALA A 198 -9.80 3.21 -8.51
CA ALA A 198 -10.01 4.63 -8.77
C ALA A 198 -8.89 5.49 -8.17
N VAL A 199 -8.52 6.53 -8.91
CA VAL A 199 -7.64 7.61 -8.48
C VAL A 199 -8.37 8.92 -8.74
N LYS A 200 -8.56 9.76 -7.71
CA LYS A 200 -9.35 11.01 -7.77
C LYS A 200 -8.61 12.14 -7.08
N PRO A 201 -8.68 13.38 -7.56
CA PRO A 201 -8.11 14.52 -6.85
C PRO A 201 -8.59 14.57 -5.39
N TYR A 202 -7.67 14.88 -4.48
CA TYR A 202 -8.01 15.09 -3.08
C TYR A 202 -8.66 16.46 -2.92
N THR A 203 -9.98 16.47 -2.73
CA THR A 203 -10.70 17.68 -2.39
C THR A 203 -11.10 17.62 -0.92
N LYS A 204 -10.64 18.61 -0.14
CA LYS A 204 -10.90 18.72 1.32
C LYS A 204 -12.40 18.84 1.63
N TYR A 205 -13.21 19.14 0.62
CA TYR A 205 -14.65 19.42 0.71
C TYR A 205 -15.41 18.63 -0.35
N GLN A 206 -15.51 17.31 -0.22
CA GLN A 206 -16.65 16.61 -0.83
C GLN A 206 -17.78 16.64 0.20
N LYS A 207 -18.78 17.52 -0.09
CA LYS A 207 -20.05 17.54 0.63
C LYS A 207 -20.85 16.28 0.35
#